data_4193a0c45ac89c08684b1e32792c1ce0
#
_entry.id   4193a0c45ac89c08684b1e32792c1ce0
#
_cell.length_a   1.000
_cell.length_b   1.000
_cell.length_c   1.000
_cell.angle_alpha   90.00
_cell.angle_beta   90.00
_cell.angle_gamma   90.00
#
_symmetry.space_group_name_H-M   'P 1'
#
loop_
_entity.id
_entity.type
_entity.pdbx_description
1 polymer ?
#
loop_
_entity_poly.entity_id
_entity_poly.type
_entity_poly.pdbx_seq_one_letter_code
_entity_poly.pdbx_strand_id
1 'polypeptide(L)'
;MCGIVGYIGNKQAAPIILEGLAKLEYRGYDSAGMAVFNGEKIVINKSVGRLKVLEQLTHGGETMPGMAGIGHTRWATHGAPSDRNSHPHYNAQETIAVVHNGIIENYLPLKEKLEAKGYQFQSDTDTEVVAHLLDYYYKGNPLEAIVKVMNRVQGSYALGIMFSEHPDEIFAVRKDSPLIVGQSEEGCFIASDVPAILKYTRKVYFIENQEIVRLRADHMHFYTIDEEEITKEPITIEWDADAAEKGGYEHFMLKEMYEQPKTVTDTLMPRIKDGDIVIDELNMSEEEIRAIRKIHIVACGSAYHTGVTAKYVIEGLARIPVEVDVASEFRYRNPILEEGAMVVVISQSGETADTLAALRESQARGFKVLGIVNVVGSSIAREADNVMYTWAGPEIAVATTKAYSAQLVALYLLALKFGKVRGKIDEAAFKGMLEDLKRLPGQIEMLLSNKERIQRFANRYVGAKDVFFIGRGIDYAISMEGSLKLKEISYIHSEAYAAGELKHGTISLIEEGTLVAAVATQDDLFQKTLSNMVEVKARGAFVLAVTNEGNTDIEKAADYVIYIPRTNPYFANSLAIIPLQLFGYYVAVGKGCDVDKPRNLAKSVTVE
;
A
#
# COMPACT_ATOMS: atom_id res chain seq x y z
N MET A 1 5.21 -6.33 5.74
CA MET A 1 4.53 -5.94 7.00
C MET A 1 3.82 -7.11 7.63
N CYS A 2 3.62 -7.06 8.93
CA CYS A 2 3.02 -8.14 9.70
C CYS A 2 1.50 -7.95 9.88
N GLY A 3 0.77 -9.02 10.23
CA GLY A 3 -0.64 -8.99 10.59
C GLY A 3 -0.84 -9.33 12.07
N ILE A 4 -1.59 -8.52 12.79
CA ILE A 4 -2.01 -8.78 14.18
C ILE A 4 -3.51 -9.04 14.21
N VAL A 5 -3.93 -10.07 14.95
CA VAL A 5 -5.31 -10.34 15.32
C VAL A 5 -5.35 -10.74 16.78
N GLY A 6 -6.24 -10.15 17.55
CA GLY A 6 -6.55 -10.55 18.93
C GLY A 6 -8.06 -10.71 19.10
N TYR A 7 -8.46 -11.58 19.98
CA TYR A 7 -9.86 -11.81 20.33
C TYR A 7 -10.01 -12.17 21.80
N ILE A 8 -11.02 -11.60 22.40
CA ILE A 8 -11.53 -12.00 23.72
C ILE A 8 -13.06 -11.94 23.71
N GLY A 9 -13.72 -13.00 24.09
CA GLY A 9 -15.19 -13.05 24.00
C GLY A 9 -15.79 -14.36 24.48
N ASN A 10 -16.92 -14.73 23.86
CA ASN A 10 -17.71 -15.91 24.21
C ASN A 10 -17.53 -17.12 23.27
N LYS A 11 -16.60 -17.03 22.32
CA LYS A 11 -16.26 -18.07 21.34
C LYS A 11 -14.81 -18.55 21.53
N GLN A 12 -14.47 -19.69 20.93
CA GLN A 12 -13.09 -20.15 20.88
C GLN A 12 -12.22 -19.15 20.09
N ALA A 13 -11.14 -18.67 20.72
CA ALA A 13 -10.29 -17.62 20.16
C ALA A 13 -9.47 -18.11 18.94
N ALA A 14 -8.92 -19.32 19.01
CA ALA A 14 -7.98 -19.80 17.99
C ALA A 14 -8.58 -19.84 16.57
N PRO A 15 -9.80 -20.38 16.30
CA PRO A 15 -10.39 -20.33 14.97
C PRO A 15 -10.64 -18.91 14.45
N ILE A 16 -11.08 -17.98 15.32
CA ILE A 16 -11.33 -16.58 14.98
C ILE A 16 -10.01 -15.89 14.59
N ILE A 17 -8.95 -16.12 15.36
CA ILE A 17 -7.62 -15.59 15.10
C ILE A 17 -7.07 -16.12 13.77
N LEU A 18 -7.17 -17.42 13.50
CA LEU A 18 -6.74 -18.01 12.22
C LEU A 18 -7.49 -17.41 11.04
N GLU A 19 -8.81 -17.26 11.15
CA GLU A 19 -9.62 -16.64 10.09
C GLU A 19 -9.21 -15.18 9.84
N GLY A 20 -9.02 -14.40 10.90
CA GLY A 20 -8.56 -13.01 10.79
C GLY A 20 -7.15 -12.91 10.20
N LEU A 21 -6.22 -13.77 10.63
CA LEU A 21 -4.86 -13.81 10.09
C LEU A 21 -4.85 -14.22 8.61
N ALA A 22 -5.76 -15.10 8.17
CA ALA A 22 -5.90 -15.46 6.75
C ALA A 22 -6.25 -14.24 5.88
N LYS A 23 -7.07 -13.32 6.41
CA LYS A 23 -7.39 -12.06 5.74
C LYS A 23 -6.22 -11.06 5.75
N LEU A 24 -5.21 -11.25 6.61
CA LEU A 24 -4.01 -10.39 6.72
C LEU A 24 -2.75 -11.01 6.11
N GLU A 25 -2.80 -12.23 5.58
CA GLU A 25 -1.61 -12.93 5.07
C GLU A 25 -0.91 -12.17 3.93
N TYR A 26 -1.61 -11.28 3.21
CA TYR A 26 -1.01 -10.38 2.23
C TYR A 26 -0.02 -9.38 2.85
N ARG A 27 -0.07 -9.18 4.18
CA ARG A 27 0.86 -8.31 4.92
C ARG A 27 2.13 -9.02 5.35
N GLY A 28 2.06 -10.33 5.65
CA GLY A 28 3.22 -11.12 6.09
C GLY A 28 2.92 -12.61 5.98
N TYR A 29 3.90 -13.40 5.53
CA TYR A 29 3.73 -14.81 5.24
C TYR A 29 4.99 -15.65 5.48
N ASP A 30 6.02 -15.07 6.14
CA ASP A 30 7.28 -15.75 6.42
C ASP A 30 7.15 -16.73 7.58
N SER A 31 6.32 -16.39 8.55
CA SER A 31 5.97 -17.22 9.69
C SER A 31 4.67 -16.76 10.31
N ALA A 32 4.03 -17.63 11.09
CA ALA A 32 2.80 -17.35 11.81
C ALA A 32 2.83 -17.97 13.20
N GLY A 33 2.03 -17.43 14.12
CA GLY A 33 1.84 -18.03 15.42
C GLY A 33 0.74 -17.35 16.20
N MET A 34 0.30 -18.01 17.27
CA MET A 34 -0.71 -17.51 18.20
C MET A 34 -0.46 -17.96 19.62
N ALA A 35 -0.95 -17.17 20.55
CA ALA A 35 -1.05 -17.47 21.98
C ALA A 35 -2.51 -17.44 22.41
N VAL A 36 -2.94 -18.44 23.17
CA VAL A 36 -4.31 -18.58 23.69
C VAL A 36 -4.26 -18.97 25.15
N PHE A 37 -5.07 -18.34 26.00
CA PHE A 37 -5.22 -18.74 27.39
C PHE A 37 -6.22 -19.90 27.49
N ASN A 38 -5.75 -21.06 27.92
CA ASN A 38 -6.55 -22.30 27.92
C ASN A 38 -7.36 -22.56 29.21
N GLY A 39 -7.40 -21.60 30.11
CA GLY A 39 -8.00 -21.72 31.44
C GLY A 39 -7.00 -21.96 32.57
N GLU A 40 -5.76 -22.36 32.26
CA GLU A 40 -4.68 -22.57 33.24
C GLU A 40 -3.44 -21.74 32.93
N LYS A 41 -3.05 -21.68 31.64
CA LYS A 41 -1.85 -21.00 31.17
C LYS A 41 -2.01 -20.47 29.76
N ILE A 42 -1.08 -19.65 29.33
CA ILE A 42 -0.93 -19.25 27.94
C ILE A 42 -0.29 -20.42 27.16
N VAL A 43 -0.98 -20.90 26.11
CA VAL A 43 -0.46 -21.90 25.18
C VAL A 43 -0.02 -21.20 23.91
N ILE A 44 1.20 -21.46 23.46
CA ILE A 44 1.81 -20.78 22.31
C ILE A 44 2.14 -21.81 21.24
N ASN A 45 1.67 -21.59 20.03
CA ASN A 45 2.07 -22.34 18.83
C ASN A 45 2.52 -21.36 17.76
N LYS A 46 3.66 -21.65 17.15
CA LYS A 46 4.26 -20.82 16.10
C LYS A 46 5.06 -21.67 15.12
N SER A 47 5.08 -21.25 13.87
CA SER A 47 5.75 -21.98 12.79
C SER A 47 6.31 -21.05 11.73
N VAL A 48 7.45 -21.41 11.16
CA VAL A 48 7.95 -20.82 9.93
C VAL A 48 7.06 -21.23 8.76
N GLY A 49 6.92 -20.35 7.77
CA GLY A 49 6.11 -20.56 6.57
C GLY A 49 4.74 -19.89 6.64
N ARG A 50 3.92 -20.17 5.63
CA ARG A 50 2.59 -19.56 5.49
C ARG A 50 1.65 -20.00 6.61
N LEU A 51 0.59 -19.21 6.84
CA LEU A 51 -0.44 -19.47 7.87
C LEU A 51 -1.01 -20.88 7.85
N LYS A 52 -1.10 -21.49 6.67
CA LYS A 52 -1.56 -22.89 6.50
C LYS A 52 -0.76 -23.90 7.34
N VAL A 53 0.54 -23.65 7.58
CA VAL A 53 1.37 -24.52 8.42
C VAL A 53 0.90 -24.45 9.87
N LEU A 54 0.63 -23.24 10.38
CA LEU A 54 0.09 -23.04 11.73
C LEU A 54 -1.32 -23.65 11.86
N GLU A 55 -2.16 -23.49 10.85
CA GLU A 55 -3.50 -24.08 10.80
C GLU A 55 -3.45 -25.60 10.90
N GLN A 56 -2.54 -26.25 10.16
CA GLN A 56 -2.32 -27.70 10.24
C GLN A 56 -1.78 -28.11 11.61
N LEU A 57 -0.79 -27.39 12.15
CA LEU A 57 -0.18 -27.66 13.46
C LEU A 57 -1.20 -27.61 14.60
N THR A 58 -2.18 -26.71 14.50
CA THR A 58 -3.21 -26.48 15.51
C THR A 58 -4.55 -27.18 15.20
N HIS A 59 -4.60 -27.99 14.14
CA HIS A 59 -5.83 -28.64 13.66
C HIS A 59 -6.99 -27.63 13.52
N GLY A 60 -6.74 -26.50 12.82
CA GLY A 60 -7.72 -25.42 12.68
C GLY A 60 -8.03 -24.68 13.99
N GLY A 61 -7.15 -24.77 14.98
CA GLY A 61 -7.31 -24.16 16.31
C GLY A 61 -7.92 -25.09 17.37
N GLU A 62 -8.33 -26.32 17.03
CA GLU A 62 -8.97 -27.26 17.97
C GLU A 62 -8.05 -27.67 19.13
N THR A 63 -6.72 -27.68 18.90
CA THR A 63 -5.74 -28.04 19.94
C THR A 63 -5.39 -26.86 20.86
N MET A 64 -5.98 -25.70 20.65
CA MET A 64 -5.75 -24.47 21.44
C MET A 64 -7.08 -23.94 22.01
N PRO A 65 -7.71 -24.65 22.95
CA PRO A 65 -8.97 -24.20 23.55
C PRO A 65 -8.74 -22.93 24.38
N GLY A 66 -9.71 -22.00 24.33
CA GLY A 66 -9.69 -20.77 25.14
C GLY A 66 -10.47 -19.65 24.48
N MET A 67 -10.88 -18.68 25.30
CA MET A 67 -11.75 -17.56 24.90
C MET A 67 -11.00 -16.25 24.68
N ALA A 68 -9.71 -16.20 25.01
CA ALA A 68 -8.83 -15.05 24.84
C ALA A 68 -7.53 -15.47 24.15
N GLY A 69 -7.11 -14.72 23.13
CA GLY A 69 -5.88 -15.00 22.42
C GLY A 69 -5.42 -13.86 21.53
N ILE A 70 -4.15 -13.93 21.12
CA ILE A 70 -3.50 -13.04 20.16
C ILE A 70 -2.75 -13.87 19.11
N GLY A 71 -2.71 -13.40 17.88
CA GLY A 71 -2.04 -14.08 16.80
C GLY A 71 -1.36 -13.11 15.84
N HIS A 72 -0.44 -13.64 15.06
CA HIS A 72 0.44 -12.85 14.21
C HIS A 72 0.84 -13.60 12.93
N THR A 73 0.93 -12.86 11.82
CA THR A 73 1.65 -13.27 10.61
C THR A 73 2.81 -12.33 10.38
N ARG A 74 4.01 -12.90 10.22
CA ARG A 74 5.25 -12.14 10.23
C ARG A 74 5.77 -11.87 8.82
N TRP A 75 6.28 -10.66 8.64
CA TRP A 75 7.25 -10.25 7.63
C TRP A 75 8.55 -9.96 8.35
N ALA A 76 9.60 -10.73 8.08
CA ALA A 76 10.86 -10.64 8.83
C ALA A 76 11.59 -9.31 8.57
N THR A 77 11.87 -8.57 9.64
CA THR A 77 12.74 -7.40 9.66
C THR A 77 14.03 -7.70 10.44
N HIS A 78 13.91 -8.23 11.66
CA HIS A 78 15.00 -8.62 12.56
C HIS A 78 14.95 -10.12 12.84
N GLY A 79 16.05 -10.83 12.59
CA GLY A 79 16.12 -12.27 12.70
C GLY A 79 15.49 -13.02 11.51
N ALA A 80 16.20 -14.00 10.97
CA ALA A 80 15.74 -14.81 9.84
C ALA A 80 14.42 -15.55 10.16
N PRO A 81 13.55 -15.85 9.17
CA PRO A 81 12.36 -16.67 9.37
C PRO A 81 12.73 -18.02 10.00
N SER A 82 12.16 -18.28 11.17
CA SER A 82 12.32 -19.54 11.93
C SER A 82 11.24 -19.62 13.01
N ASP A 83 10.99 -20.79 13.56
CA ASP A 83 9.98 -20.96 14.62
C ASP A 83 10.31 -20.09 15.84
N ARG A 84 11.60 -20.01 16.24
CA ARG A 84 12.02 -19.20 17.40
C ARG A 84 11.82 -17.69 17.19
N ASN A 85 12.00 -17.21 15.96
CA ASN A 85 11.85 -15.80 15.59
C ASN A 85 10.42 -15.43 15.21
N SER A 86 9.49 -16.40 15.15
CA SER A 86 8.07 -16.15 14.94
C SER A 86 7.42 -15.56 16.18
N HIS A 87 6.38 -14.74 15.99
CA HIS A 87 5.54 -14.24 17.08
C HIS A 87 4.45 -15.27 17.44
N PRO A 88 3.94 -15.24 18.66
CA PRO A 88 4.23 -14.33 19.78
C PRO A 88 5.60 -14.56 20.43
N HIS A 89 6.19 -13.48 20.99
CA HIS A 89 7.31 -13.56 21.92
C HIS A 89 6.77 -13.55 23.36
N TYR A 90 7.55 -14.08 24.31
CA TYR A 90 7.10 -14.32 25.67
C TYR A 90 8.26 -14.23 26.68
N ASN A 91 7.91 -14.00 27.96
CA ASN A 91 8.89 -14.04 29.05
C ASN A 91 9.28 -15.50 29.41
N ALA A 92 10.33 -15.69 30.17
CA ALA A 92 10.88 -17.01 30.50
C ALA A 92 9.88 -17.96 31.18
N GLN A 93 8.87 -17.44 31.87
CA GLN A 93 7.83 -18.19 32.56
C GLN A 93 6.59 -18.45 31.72
N GLU A 94 6.55 -17.97 30.47
CA GLU A 94 5.39 -18.03 29.57
C GLU A 94 4.10 -17.41 30.17
N THR A 95 4.26 -16.43 31.06
CA THR A 95 3.14 -15.74 31.72
C THR A 95 2.74 -14.45 31.00
N ILE A 96 3.58 -13.93 30.12
CA ILE A 96 3.32 -12.75 29.30
C ILE A 96 3.62 -13.09 27.85
N ALA A 97 2.65 -12.86 26.96
CA ALA A 97 2.83 -13.05 25.52
C ALA A 97 2.57 -11.74 24.75
N VAL A 98 3.38 -11.49 23.71
CA VAL A 98 3.37 -10.26 22.93
C VAL A 98 3.44 -10.56 21.44
N VAL A 99 2.56 -9.94 20.66
CA VAL A 99 2.68 -9.81 19.21
C VAL A 99 3.00 -8.36 18.85
N HIS A 100 3.80 -8.14 17.82
CA HIS A 100 4.31 -6.82 17.48
C HIS A 100 4.41 -6.61 15.97
N ASN A 101 3.90 -5.46 15.51
CA ASN A 101 4.19 -4.89 14.20
C ASN A 101 5.01 -3.61 14.42
N GLY A 102 6.11 -3.45 13.73
CA GLY A 102 6.98 -2.29 13.84
C GLY A 102 8.45 -2.68 14.04
N ILE A 103 9.23 -1.74 14.55
CA ILE A 103 10.64 -1.91 14.90
C ILE A 103 10.92 -1.20 16.22
N ILE A 104 11.52 -1.91 17.17
CA ILE A 104 12.05 -1.33 18.40
C ILE A 104 13.51 -0.93 18.14
N GLU A 105 13.74 0.31 17.76
CA GLU A 105 15.04 0.80 17.30
C GLU A 105 16.15 0.70 18.37
N ASN A 106 15.78 0.90 19.62
CA ASN A 106 16.73 0.85 20.75
C ASN A 106 16.79 -0.53 21.43
N TYR A 107 16.42 -1.61 20.72
CA TYR A 107 16.36 -2.96 21.33
C TYR A 107 17.72 -3.47 21.81
N LEU A 108 18.83 -3.19 21.13
CA LEU A 108 20.16 -3.65 21.52
C LEU A 108 20.59 -3.15 22.91
N PRO A 109 20.61 -1.83 23.22
CA PRO A 109 20.95 -1.35 24.55
C PRO A 109 19.94 -1.78 25.62
N LEU A 110 18.68 -2.05 25.26
CA LEU A 110 17.69 -2.60 26.20
C LEU A 110 17.96 -4.07 26.50
N LYS A 111 18.30 -4.85 25.48
CA LYS A 111 18.71 -6.27 25.58
C LYS A 111 19.92 -6.41 26.51
N GLU A 112 21.01 -5.67 26.27
CA GLU A 112 22.21 -5.69 27.11
C GLU A 112 21.89 -5.39 28.59
N LYS A 113 21.01 -4.43 28.86
CA LYS A 113 20.59 -4.10 30.24
C LYS A 113 19.78 -5.23 30.88
N LEU A 114 18.94 -5.92 30.13
CA LEU A 114 18.15 -7.04 30.63
C LEU A 114 19.03 -8.29 30.83
N GLU A 115 19.96 -8.58 29.93
CA GLU A 115 20.95 -9.66 30.08
C GLU A 115 21.80 -9.45 31.34
N ALA A 116 22.25 -8.21 31.61
CA ALA A 116 22.96 -7.86 32.83
C ALA A 116 22.12 -8.07 34.14
N LYS A 117 20.80 -8.21 33.99
CA LYS A 117 19.86 -8.53 35.08
C LYS A 117 19.49 -10.01 35.15
N GLY A 118 20.06 -10.85 34.25
CA GLY A 118 19.86 -12.30 34.21
C GLY A 118 18.79 -12.79 33.24
N TYR A 119 18.19 -11.90 32.43
CA TYR A 119 17.25 -12.30 31.39
C TYR A 119 17.99 -13.04 30.26
N GLN A 120 17.40 -14.12 29.76
CA GLN A 120 17.94 -14.90 28.65
C GLN A 120 17.03 -14.74 27.44
N PHE A 121 17.61 -14.35 26.31
CA PHE A 121 16.90 -14.18 25.05
C PHE A 121 16.97 -15.46 24.23
N GLN A 122 15.83 -15.86 23.67
CA GLN A 122 15.71 -17.06 22.84
C GLN A 122 15.70 -16.74 21.36
N SER A 123 15.31 -15.51 20.97
CA SER A 123 15.19 -15.09 19.58
C SER A 123 16.21 -14.02 19.19
N ASP A 124 16.32 -13.80 17.89
CA ASP A 124 17.12 -12.73 17.31
C ASP A 124 16.30 -11.48 16.99
N THR A 125 15.02 -11.43 17.45
CA THR A 125 14.11 -10.33 17.15
C THR A 125 14.27 -9.17 18.13
N ASP A 126 13.91 -7.98 17.68
CA ASP A 126 13.78 -6.80 18.50
C ASP A 126 12.60 -6.89 19.49
N THR A 127 11.57 -7.65 19.15
CA THR A 127 10.31 -7.75 19.91
C THR A 127 10.45 -8.44 21.26
N GLU A 128 11.34 -9.43 21.40
CA GLU A 128 11.49 -10.18 22.66
C GLU A 128 11.88 -9.26 23.83
N VAL A 129 12.57 -8.15 23.53
CA VAL A 129 12.85 -7.11 24.53
C VAL A 129 11.59 -6.59 25.21
N VAL A 130 10.48 -6.47 24.46
CA VAL A 130 9.20 -5.97 25.00
C VAL A 130 8.61 -6.95 26.01
N ALA A 131 8.63 -8.25 25.71
CA ALA A 131 8.14 -9.29 26.63
C ALA A 131 8.93 -9.29 27.94
N HIS A 132 10.26 -9.18 27.86
CA HIS A 132 11.12 -9.11 29.05
C HIS A 132 11.02 -7.78 29.81
N LEU A 133 10.80 -6.66 29.14
CA LEU A 133 10.56 -5.38 29.80
C LEU A 133 9.21 -5.39 30.55
N LEU A 134 8.17 -5.98 29.95
CA LEU A 134 6.88 -6.15 30.63
C LEU A 134 7.05 -6.97 31.91
N ASP A 135 7.75 -8.10 31.84
CA ASP A 135 8.06 -8.94 33.01
C ASP A 135 8.83 -8.16 34.09
N TYR A 136 9.84 -7.40 33.69
CA TYR A 136 10.65 -6.60 34.60
C TYR A 136 9.83 -5.53 35.34
N TYR A 137 8.90 -4.86 34.64
CA TYR A 137 8.08 -3.79 35.21
C TYR A 137 6.78 -4.27 35.84
N TYR A 138 6.31 -5.47 35.54
CA TYR A 138 5.07 -6.01 36.05
C TYR A 138 5.15 -6.26 37.57
N LYS A 139 4.19 -5.68 38.32
CA LYS A 139 4.06 -5.82 39.77
C LYS A 139 2.59 -6.02 40.17
N GLY A 140 1.85 -6.78 39.34
CA GLY A 140 0.42 -7.06 39.52
C GLY A 140 -0.52 -6.09 38.80
N ASN A 141 0.00 -5.02 38.17
CA ASN A 141 -0.81 -4.10 37.35
C ASN A 141 -0.28 -4.07 35.90
N PRO A 142 -1.02 -4.65 34.92
CA PRO A 142 -0.62 -4.64 33.52
C PRO A 142 -0.49 -3.24 32.92
N LEU A 143 -1.45 -2.33 33.21
CA LEU A 143 -1.47 -0.99 32.63
C LEU A 143 -0.20 -0.21 33.00
N GLU A 144 0.17 -0.22 34.27
CA GLU A 144 1.40 0.43 34.75
C GLU A 144 2.67 -0.15 34.11
N ALA A 145 2.72 -1.48 33.95
CA ALA A 145 3.84 -2.15 33.28
C ALA A 145 3.96 -1.72 31.81
N ILE A 146 2.83 -1.68 31.09
CA ILE A 146 2.73 -1.26 29.68
C ILE A 146 3.21 0.19 29.54
N VAL A 147 2.72 1.12 30.36
CA VAL A 147 3.15 2.53 30.34
C VAL A 147 4.66 2.67 30.54
N LYS A 148 5.23 1.92 31.50
CA LYS A 148 6.68 1.93 31.73
C LYS A 148 7.47 1.42 30.52
N VAL A 149 6.96 0.40 29.82
CA VAL A 149 7.58 -0.10 28.59
C VAL A 149 7.48 0.95 27.48
N MET A 150 6.31 1.54 27.25
CA MET A 150 6.11 2.57 26.23
C MET A 150 7.06 3.76 26.40
N ASN A 151 7.35 4.15 27.64
CA ASN A 151 8.30 5.21 27.96
C ASN A 151 9.77 4.81 27.77
N ARG A 152 10.08 3.54 27.51
CA ARG A 152 11.45 3.02 27.32
C ARG A 152 11.80 2.67 25.90
N VAL A 153 10.83 2.16 25.15
CA VAL A 153 11.05 1.74 23.77
C VAL A 153 11.03 2.94 22.82
N GLN A 154 11.87 2.89 21.81
CA GLN A 154 11.93 3.87 20.73
C GLN A 154 11.61 3.17 19.40
N GLY A 155 11.08 3.93 18.44
CA GLY A 155 10.65 3.41 17.14
C GLY A 155 9.12 3.28 17.03
N SER A 156 8.68 2.57 16.01
CA SER A 156 7.26 2.34 15.72
C SER A 156 6.79 0.99 16.25
N TYR A 157 5.60 0.94 16.84
CA TYR A 157 5.04 -0.33 17.32
C TYR A 157 3.51 -0.34 17.34
N ALA A 158 2.95 -1.52 17.04
CA ALA A 158 1.60 -1.93 17.39
C ALA A 158 1.72 -3.25 18.15
N LEU A 159 1.22 -3.30 19.37
CA LEU A 159 1.37 -4.43 20.28
C LEU A 159 0.00 -5.04 20.62
N GLY A 160 -0.09 -6.38 20.60
CA GLY A 160 -1.12 -7.14 21.31
C GLY A 160 -0.46 -7.89 22.46
N ILE A 161 -1.01 -7.77 23.68
CA ILE A 161 -0.35 -8.24 24.91
C ILE A 161 -1.34 -9.06 25.73
N MET A 162 -0.88 -10.17 26.29
CA MET A 162 -1.62 -11.02 27.24
C MET A 162 -0.79 -11.28 28.50
N PHE A 163 -1.48 -11.30 29.64
CA PHE A 163 -0.93 -11.70 30.93
C PHE A 163 -1.72 -12.89 31.48
N SER A 164 -1.07 -13.97 31.89
CA SER A 164 -1.74 -15.16 32.43
C SER A 164 -2.46 -14.91 33.74
N GLU A 165 -2.01 -13.94 34.54
CA GLU A 165 -2.66 -13.51 35.79
C GLU A 165 -3.90 -12.65 35.54
N HIS A 166 -4.12 -12.17 34.30
CA HIS A 166 -5.29 -11.39 33.87
C HIS A 166 -5.96 -12.06 32.66
N PRO A 167 -6.51 -13.26 32.82
CA PRO A 167 -6.98 -14.08 31.71
C PRO A 167 -8.23 -13.54 30.99
N ASP A 168 -8.93 -12.62 31.61
CA ASP A 168 -10.12 -11.93 31.12
C ASP A 168 -9.80 -10.57 30.48
N GLU A 169 -8.52 -10.29 30.23
CA GLU A 169 -8.06 -9.06 29.61
C GLU A 169 -7.02 -9.32 28.52
N ILE A 170 -7.12 -8.59 27.40
CA ILE A 170 -6.04 -8.42 26.45
C ILE A 170 -5.80 -6.92 26.22
N PHE A 171 -4.57 -6.56 25.87
CA PHE A 171 -4.20 -5.15 25.72
C PHE A 171 -3.73 -4.88 24.29
N ALA A 172 -4.11 -3.72 23.75
CA ALA A 172 -3.64 -3.18 22.50
C ALA A 172 -2.94 -1.84 22.73
N VAL A 173 -1.79 -1.65 22.11
CA VAL A 173 -0.98 -0.44 22.27
C VAL A 173 -0.41 -0.03 20.92
N ARG A 174 -0.35 1.27 20.65
CA ARG A 174 0.13 1.76 19.36
C ARG A 174 1.05 2.97 19.48
N LYS A 175 2.07 2.99 18.60
CA LYS A 175 2.81 4.16 18.18
C LYS A 175 3.25 3.99 16.72
N ASP A 176 2.76 4.85 15.83
CA ASP A 176 3.07 4.93 14.40
C ASP A 176 2.66 3.72 13.53
N SER A 177 2.68 2.48 14.05
CA SER A 177 2.17 1.30 13.33
C SER A 177 0.64 1.17 13.45
N PRO A 178 -0.10 0.79 12.38
CA PRO A 178 -1.56 0.76 12.42
C PRO A 178 -2.10 -0.33 13.34
N LEU A 179 -3.10 0.03 14.16
CA LEU A 179 -3.85 -0.88 15.02
C LEU A 179 -5.26 -0.33 15.26
N ILE A 180 -6.24 -1.20 15.19
CA ILE A 180 -7.64 -0.92 15.49
C ILE A 180 -8.19 -1.92 16.49
N VAL A 181 -9.26 -1.55 17.15
CA VAL A 181 -10.08 -2.46 17.96
C VAL A 181 -11.53 -2.40 17.52
N GLY A 182 -12.25 -3.48 17.70
CA GLY A 182 -13.66 -3.58 17.36
C GLY A 182 -14.43 -4.33 18.42
N GLN A 183 -15.75 -4.12 18.47
CA GLN A 183 -16.65 -4.78 19.40
C GLN A 183 -17.87 -5.33 18.67
N SER A 184 -18.29 -6.52 19.07
CA SER A 184 -19.55 -7.16 18.65
C SER A 184 -20.21 -7.85 19.84
N GLU A 185 -21.37 -8.51 19.61
CA GLU A 185 -22.02 -9.37 20.60
C GLU A 185 -21.20 -10.64 20.93
N GLU A 186 -20.28 -11.02 20.07
CA GLU A 186 -19.42 -12.21 20.25
C GLU A 186 -18.16 -11.91 21.07
N GLY A 187 -17.75 -10.64 21.17
CA GLY A 187 -16.54 -10.25 21.88
C GLY A 187 -15.89 -8.99 21.35
N CYS A 188 -14.69 -8.73 21.85
CA CYS A 188 -13.82 -7.65 21.45
C CYS A 188 -12.63 -8.16 20.63
N PHE A 189 -12.16 -7.34 19.69
CA PHE A 189 -11.17 -7.70 18.69
C PHE A 189 -10.04 -6.68 18.65
N ILE A 190 -8.82 -7.14 18.39
CA ILE A 190 -7.68 -6.34 17.97
C ILE A 190 -7.37 -6.74 16.52
N ALA A 191 -7.07 -5.77 15.65
CA ALA A 191 -6.57 -6.05 14.31
C ALA A 191 -5.60 -4.96 13.83
N SER A 192 -4.62 -5.35 13.06
CA SER A 192 -3.75 -4.39 12.37
C SER A 192 -4.36 -3.83 11.09
N ASP A 193 -5.48 -4.41 10.61
CA ASP A 193 -6.26 -3.90 9.49
C ASP A 193 -7.72 -4.38 9.56
N VAL A 194 -8.61 -3.56 9.01
CA VAL A 194 -10.07 -3.76 9.02
C VAL A 194 -10.53 -5.12 8.46
N PRO A 195 -10.01 -5.63 7.32
CA PRO A 195 -10.45 -6.89 6.73
C PRO A 195 -10.43 -8.10 7.69
N ALA A 196 -9.55 -8.07 8.70
CA ALA A 196 -9.42 -9.16 9.66
C ALA A 196 -10.66 -9.37 10.53
N ILE A 197 -11.40 -8.31 10.84
CA ILE A 197 -12.53 -8.33 11.77
C ILE A 197 -13.86 -7.91 11.14
N LEU A 198 -13.87 -7.54 9.86
CA LEU A 198 -15.04 -7.00 9.15
C LEU A 198 -16.25 -7.99 9.14
N LYS A 199 -15.97 -9.29 9.19
CA LYS A 199 -17.00 -10.34 9.30
C LYS A 199 -17.76 -10.27 10.63
N TYR A 200 -17.09 -9.85 11.70
CA TYR A 200 -17.61 -9.84 13.07
C TYR A 200 -18.18 -8.49 13.48
N THR A 201 -17.56 -7.40 13.03
CA THR A 201 -18.02 -6.05 13.32
C THR A 201 -17.61 -5.05 12.24
N ARG A 202 -18.52 -4.10 11.99
CA ARG A 202 -18.26 -2.92 11.16
C ARG A 202 -17.94 -1.67 11.99
N LYS A 203 -18.12 -1.73 13.31
CA LYS A 203 -17.80 -0.65 14.24
C LYS A 203 -16.38 -0.84 14.74
N VAL A 204 -15.48 0.07 14.36
CA VAL A 204 -14.08 0.02 14.72
C VAL A 204 -13.65 1.32 15.41
N TYR A 205 -12.69 1.21 16.30
CA TYR A 205 -12.04 2.34 16.95
C TYR A 205 -10.59 2.36 16.50
N PHE A 206 -10.14 3.49 15.98
CA PHE A 206 -8.73 3.70 15.67
C PHE A 206 -7.99 4.09 16.94
N ILE A 207 -6.92 3.35 17.26
CA ILE A 207 -6.03 3.66 18.38
C ILE A 207 -5.08 4.75 17.91
N GLU A 208 -4.97 5.85 18.66
CA GLU A 208 -4.00 6.91 18.37
C GLU A 208 -2.62 6.60 18.97
N ASN A 209 -1.62 7.39 18.60
CA ASN A 209 -0.27 7.20 19.13
C ASN A 209 -0.26 7.36 20.65
N GLN A 210 0.41 6.43 21.33
CA GLN A 210 0.54 6.39 22.79
C GLN A 210 -0.77 6.15 23.56
N GLU A 211 -1.82 5.65 22.88
CA GLU A 211 -3.00 5.13 23.56
C GLU A 211 -2.85 3.64 23.88
N ILE A 212 -3.49 3.25 24.96
CA ILE A 212 -3.58 1.87 25.43
C ILE A 212 -5.05 1.49 25.49
N VAL A 213 -5.40 0.33 24.94
CA VAL A 213 -6.76 -0.21 25.05
C VAL A 213 -6.71 -1.50 25.87
N ARG A 214 -7.52 -1.56 26.90
CA ARG A 214 -7.82 -2.77 27.66
C ARG A 214 -9.13 -3.35 27.16
N LEU A 215 -9.09 -4.55 26.61
CA LEU A 215 -10.23 -5.25 26.06
C LEU A 215 -10.65 -6.37 27.03
N ARG A 216 -11.93 -6.45 27.30
CA ARG A 216 -12.63 -7.57 27.94
C ARG A 216 -13.65 -8.16 26.98
N ALA A 217 -14.30 -9.27 27.37
CA ALA A 217 -15.23 -9.96 26.49
C ALA A 217 -16.42 -9.09 26.03
N ASP A 218 -16.86 -8.15 26.83
CA ASP A 218 -18.09 -7.36 26.64
C ASP A 218 -17.86 -5.83 26.53
N HIS A 219 -16.65 -5.35 26.82
CA HIS A 219 -16.35 -3.92 26.80
C HIS A 219 -14.86 -3.62 26.60
N MET A 220 -14.57 -2.36 26.29
CA MET A 220 -13.21 -1.84 26.11
C MET A 220 -13.05 -0.52 26.87
N HIS A 221 -11.86 -0.31 27.44
CA HIS A 221 -11.45 0.95 28.05
C HIS A 221 -10.21 1.49 27.35
N PHE A 222 -10.19 2.77 27.07
CA PHE A 222 -9.09 3.47 26.41
C PHE A 222 -8.36 4.36 27.43
N TYR A 223 -7.05 4.36 27.38
CA TYR A 223 -6.20 5.13 28.29
C TYR A 223 -5.14 5.89 27.51
N THR A 224 -4.78 7.06 28.00
CA THR A 224 -3.56 7.76 27.59
C THR A 224 -2.33 7.12 28.21
N ILE A 225 -1.13 7.55 27.78
CA ILE A 225 0.15 7.14 28.41
C ILE A 225 0.27 7.62 29.88
N ASP A 226 -0.51 8.61 30.28
CA ASP A 226 -0.60 9.10 31.65
C ASP A 226 -1.63 8.34 32.51
N GLU A 227 -2.12 7.21 32.01
CA GLU A 227 -3.14 6.32 32.61
C GLU A 227 -4.52 6.99 32.80
N GLU A 228 -4.77 8.11 32.13
CA GLU A 228 -6.09 8.75 32.13
C GLU A 228 -7.05 8.01 31.20
N GLU A 229 -8.24 7.66 31.69
CA GLU A 229 -9.27 7.03 30.88
C GLU A 229 -9.92 8.04 29.94
N ILE A 230 -10.04 7.67 28.66
CA ILE A 230 -10.63 8.48 27.60
C ILE A 230 -11.79 7.76 26.93
N THR A 231 -12.74 8.52 26.40
CA THR A 231 -13.87 7.99 25.63
C THR A 231 -13.62 8.21 24.14
N LYS A 232 -13.91 7.16 23.33
CA LYS A 232 -13.80 7.23 21.88
C LYS A 232 -15.12 6.82 21.22
N GLU A 233 -15.41 7.41 20.09
CA GLU A 233 -16.56 7.04 19.25
C GLU A 233 -16.12 6.07 18.14
N PRO A 234 -16.92 5.03 17.86
CA PRO A 234 -16.62 4.09 16.78
C PRO A 234 -16.87 4.72 15.41
N ILE A 235 -16.03 4.31 14.45
CA ILE A 235 -16.26 4.60 13.03
C ILE A 235 -16.91 3.38 12.39
N THR A 236 -17.98 3.58 11.62
CA THR A 236 -18.64 2.51 10.88
C THR A 236 -17.97 2.33 9.52
N ILE A 237 -17.50 1.13 9.25
CA ILE A 237 -16.89 0.76 7.96
C ILE A 237 -17.99 0.35 6.98
N GLU A 238 -18.11 1.08 5.89
CA GLU A 238 -19.14 0.85 4.86
C GLU A 238 -18.69 -0.13 3.75
N TRP A 239 -17.47 -0.67 3.83
CA TRP A 239 -16.97 -1.59 2.81
C TRP A 239 -17.80 -2.87 2.73
N ASP A 240 -17.99 -3.34 1.51
CA ASP A 240 -18.58 -4.64 1.25
C ASP A 240 -17.55 -5.74 1.60
N ALA A 241 -17.93 -6.67 2.47
CA ALA A 241 -17.09 -7.80 2.85
C ALA A 241 -16.79 -8.69 1.63
N ASP A 242 -17.74 -8.82 0.70
CA ASP A 242 -17.61 -9.61 -0.53
C ASP A 242 -16.61 -8.99 -1.50
N ALA A 243 -16.36 -7.69 -1.41
CA ALA A 243 -15.36 -7.00 -2.23
C ALA A 243 -13.93 -7.51 -1.95
N ALA A 244 -13.68 -8.06 -0.77
CA ALA A 244 -12.40 -8.67 -0.39
C ALA A 244 -12.29 -10.16 -0.79
N GLU A 245 -13.18 -10.67 -1.65
CA GLU A 245 -13.13 -12.03 -2.18
C GLU A 245 -12.74 -12.05 -3.67
N LYS A 246 -12.23 -13.20 -4.17
CA LYS A 246 -11.78 -13.31 -5.57
C LYS A 246 -12.91 -13.21 -6.60
N GLY A 247 -14.14 -13.44 -6.20
CA GLY A 247 -15.32 -13.30 -7.09
C GLY A 247 -15.25 -14.15 -8.37
N GLY A 248 -14.66 -15.34 -8.33
CA GLY A 248 -14.51 -16.23 -9.48
C GLY A 248 -13.25 -16.02 -10.32
N TYR A 249 -12.42 -15.02 -10.01
CA TYR A 249 -11.12 -14.84 -10.66
C TYR A 249 -10.07 -15.78 -10.05
N GLU A 250 -9.08 -16.15 -10.87
CA GLU A 250 -7.97 -16.99 -10.43
C GLU A 250 -7.11 -16.30 -9.37
N HIS A 251 -6.87 -14.99 -9.56
CA HIS A 251 -6.04 -14.16 -8.69
C HIS A 251 -6.74 -12.84 -8.34
N PHE A 252 -6.43 -12.28 -7.16
CA PHE A 252 -6.88 -10.94 -6.77
C PHE A 252 -6.39 -9.87 -7.76
N MET A 253 -5.13 -9.94 -8.18
CA MET A 253 -4.57 -8.99 -9.14
C MET A 253 -5.37 -8.96 -10.44
N LEU A 254 -5.80 -10.10 -10.95
CA LEU A 254 -6.64 -10.14 -12.16
C LEU A 254 -8.01 -9.51 -11.91
N LYS A 255 -8.67 -9.85 -10.79
CA LYS A 255 -9.93 -9.22 -10.39
C LYS A 255 -9.78 -7.69 -10.32
N GLU A 256 -8.76 -7.22 -9.63
CA GLU A 256 -8.49 -5.79 -9.44
C GLU A 256 -8.19 -5.05 -10.74
N MET A 257 -7.53 -5.70 -11.71
CA MET A 257 -7.41 -5.15 -13.06
C MET A 257 -8.77 -4.99 -13.74
N TYR A 258 -9.68 -5.97 -13.58
CA TYR A 258 -11.04 -5.89 -14.13
C TYR A 258 -11.96 -4.94 -13.37
N GLU A 259 -11.63 -4.57 -12.15
CA GLU A 259 -12.34 -3.55 -11.38
C GLU A 259 -11.96 -2.11 -11.76
N GLN A 260 -10.93 -1.90 -12.56
CA GLN A 260 -10.46 -0.55 -12.94
C GLN A 260 -11.54 0.33 -13.58
N PRO A 261 -12.43 -0.16 -14.48
CA PRO A 261 -13.51 0.67 -15.02
C PRO A 261 -14.42 1.23 -13.92
N LYS A 262 -14.82 0.37 -12.98
CA LYS A 262 -15.64 0.77 -11.82
C LYS A 262 -14.87 1.74 -10.92
N THR A 263 -13.63 1.42 -10.59
CA THR A 263 -12.77 2.24 -9.73
C THR A 263 -12.57 3.65 -10.30
N VAL A 264 -12.32 3.76 -11.60
CA VAL A 264 -12.22 5.06 -12.30
C VAL A 264 -13.55 5.81 -12.23
N THR A 265 -14.68 5.13 -12.42
CA THR A 265 -16.02 5.71 -12.29
C THR A 265 -16.27 6.24 -10.88
N ASP A 266 -15.99 5.43 -9.87
CA ASP A 266 -16.23 5.77 -8.46
C ASP A 266 -15.33 6.93 -7.98
N THR A 267 -14.14 7.06 -8.54
CA THR A 267 -13.24 8.20 -8.27
C THR A 267 -13.72 9.48 -8.97
N LEU A 268 -14.20 9.34 -10.21
CA LEU A 268 -14.49 10.45 -11.12
C LEU A 268 -15.89 11.05 -10.89
N MET A 269 -16.93 10.18 -10.97
CA MET A 269 -18.31 10.65 -11.13
C MET A 269 -18.86 11.45 -9.94
N PRO A 270 -18.55 11.12 -8.68
CA PRO A 270 -19.02 11.92 -7.53
C PRO A 270 -18.50 13.37 -7.54
N ARG A 271 -17.42 13.63 -8.25
CA ARG A 271 -16.76 14.94 -8.35
C ARG A 271 -17.13 15.73 -9.61
N ILE A 272 -18.06 15.22 -10.40
CA ILE A 272 -18.62 15.96 -11.55
C ILE A 272 -20.06 16.35 -11.22
N LYS A 273 -20.29 17.66 -11.03
CA LYS A 273 -21.60 18.23 -10.71
C LYS A 273 -21.91 19.35 -11.71
N ASP A 274 -23.06 19.28 -12.39
CA ASP A 274 -23.54 20.29 -13.34
C ASP A 274 -22.50 20.64 -14.44
N GLY A 275 -21.70 19.66 -14.87
CA GLY A 275 -20.69 19.85 -15.92
C GLY A 275 -19.42 20.57 -15.43
N ASP A 276 -19.22 20.69 -14.12
CA ASP A 276 -18.01 21.20 -13.47
C ASP A 276 -17.37 20.15 -12.55
N ILE A 277 -16.10 20.38 -12.19
CA ILE A 277 -15.38 19.58 -11.22
C ILE A 277 -15.52 20.23 -9.84
N VAL A 278 -16.16 19.51 -8.93
CA VAL A 278 -16.36 19.90 -7.52
C VAL A 278 -15.65 18.86 -6.65
N ILE A 279 -14.61 19.29 -5.96
CA ILE A 279 -13.84 18.46 -5.02
C ILE A 279 -14.17 19.00 -3.63
N ASP A 280 -15.26 18.50 -3.04
CA ASP A 280 -15.74 19.00 -1.73
C ASP A 280 -14.72 18.76 -0.62
N GLU A 281 -13.91 17.71 -0.77
CA GLU A 281 -12.86 17.36 0.18
C GLU A 281 -11.65 18.32 0.17
N LEU A 282 -11.50 19.09 -0.92
CA LEU A 282 -10.47 20.11 -1.02
C LEU A 282 -10.99 21.41 -0.39
N ASN A 283 -10.79 21.58 0.89
CA ASN A 283 -11.20 22.77 1.63
C ASN A 283 -10.28 23.96 1.32
N MET A 284 -10.33 24.42 0.06
CA MET A 284 -9.56 25.56 -0.46
C MET A 284 -10.45 26.47 -1.29
N SER A 285 -10.34 27.77 -1.06
CA SER A 285 -10.98 28.80 -1.90
C SER A 285 -10.29 28.90 -3.26
N GLU A 286 -10.96 29.52 -4.23
CA GLU A 286 -10.35 29.80 -5.54
C GLU A 286 -9.15 30.74 -5.44
N GLU A 287 -9.17 31.69 -4.48
CA GLU A 287 -8.03 32.58 -4.20
C GLU A 287 -6.83 31.80 -3.72
N GLU A 288 -7.00 30.83 -2.81
CA GLU A 288 -5.92 29.96 -2.35
C GLU A 288 -5.37 29.11 -3.51
N ILE A 289 -6.25 28.57 -4.37
CA ILE A 289 -5.81 27.83 -5.58
C ILE A 289 -5.03 28.73 -6.53
N ARG A 290 -5.46 29.98 -6.75
CA ARG A 290 -4.75 30.94 -7.59
C ARG A 290 -3.38 31.32 -7.00
N ALA A 291 -3.27 31.33 -5.67
CA ALA A 291 -2.05 31.68 -4.95
C ALA A 291 -0.97 30.58 -4.97
N ILE A 292 -1.31 29.32 -5.33
CA ILE A 292 -0.34 28.23 -5.40
C ILE A 292 0.75 28.58 -6.42
N ARG A 293 2.00 28.60 -5.99
CA ARG A 293 3.16 28.89 -6.83
C ARG A 293 3.91 27.65 -7.30
N LYS A 294 3.88 26.59 -6.50
CA LYS A 294 4.53 25.31 -6.75
C LYS A 294 3.80 24.17 -6.05
N ILE A 295 3.86 22.99 -6.61
CA ILE A 295 3.37 21.77 -5.97
C ILE A 295 4.55 20.80 -5.80
N HIS A 296 4.72 20.28 -4.58
CA HIS A 296 5.59 19.16 -4.29
C HIS A 296 4.74 17.91 -4.14
N ILE A 297 4.99 16.88 -4.96
CA ILE A 297 4.32 15.58 -4.86
C ILE A 297 5.31 14.59 -4.26
N VAL A 298 4.93 13.97 -3.14
CA VAL A 298 5.80 13.07 -2.39
C VAL A 298 5.12 11.72 -2.20
N ALA A 299 5.76 10.65 -2.66
CA ALA A 299 5.19 9.30 -2.61
C ALA A 299 6.26 8.22 -2.74
N CYS A 300 5.83 6.94 -2.65
CA CYS A 300 6.66 5.75 -2.86
C CYS A 300 6.09 4.85 -3.96
N GLY A 301 6.96 4.12 -4.68
CA GLY A 301 6.59 3.07 -5.62
C GLY A 301 5.62 3.55 -6.72
N SER A 302 4.55 2.80 -6.96
CA SER A 302 3.54 3.16 -7.98
C SER A 302 2.89 4.51 -7.74
N ALA A 303 2.69 4.91 -6.47
CA ALA A 303 2.17 6.23 -6.13
C ALA A 303 3.15 7.35 -6.53
N TYR A 304 4.46 7.14 -6.42
CA TYR A 304 5.46 8.05 -6.97
C TYR A 304 5.33 8.17 -8.50
N HIS A 305 5.10 7.07 -9.22
CA HIS A 305 4.91 7.11 -10.68
C HIS A 305 3.62 7.86 -11.09
N THR A 306 2.55 7.82 -10.26
CA THR A 306 1.39 8.71 -10.51
C THR A 306 1.77 10.17 -10.36
N GLY A 307 2.61 10.50 -9.38
CA GLY A 307 3.18 11.84 -9.20
C GLY A 307 4.00 12.31 -10.42
N VAL A 308 4.83 11.42 -10.97
CA VAL A 308 5.61 11.73 -12.18
C VAL A 308 4.68 12.01 -13.38
N THR A 309 3.60 11.24 -13.55
CA THR A 309 2.56 11.53 -14.55
C THR A 309 1.89 12.86 -14.27
N ALA A 310 1.48 13.10 -13.01
CA ALA A 310 0.80 14.32 -12.60
C ALA A 310 1.61 15.59 -12.84
N LYS A 311 2.94 15.52 -12.74
CA LYS A 311 3.83 16.62 -13.10
C LYS A 311 3.53 17.16 -14.50
N TYR A 312 3.52 16.29 -15.50
CA TYR A 312 3.22 16.67 -16.88
C TYR A 312 1.82 17.24 -17.03
N VAL A 313 0.85 16.64 -16.36
CA VAL A 313 -0.56 17.05 -16.45
C VAL A 313 -0.79 18.41 -15.78
N ILE A 314 -0.32 18.59 -14.55
CA ILE A 314 -0.50 19.84 -13.78
C ILE A 314 0.28 20.98 -14.43
N GLU A 315 1.54 20.76 -14.82
CA GLU A 315 2.34 21.77 -15.51
C GLU A 315 1.73 22.15 -16.86
N GLY A 316 1.18 21.19 -17.60
CA GLY A 316 0.51 21.42 -18.87
C GLY A 316 -0.81 22.19 -18.73
N LEU A 317 -1.67 21.78 -17.82
CA LEU A 317 -3.05 22.28 -17.69
C LEU A 317 -3.18 23.47 -16.74
N ALA A 318 -2.52 23.44 -15.58
CA ALA A 318 -2.64 24.49 -14.56
C ALA A 318 -1.49 25.51 -14.58
N ARG A 319 -0.40 25.21 -15.30
CA ARG A 319 0.80 26.04 -15.36
C ARG A 319 1.38 26.33 -13.99
N ILE A 320 1.36 25.33 -13.12
CA ILE A 320 2.00 25.33 -11.80
C ILE A 320 3.22 24.41 -11.89
N PRO A 321 4.42 24.88 -11.55
CA PRO A 321 5.63 24.04 -11.48
C PRO A 321 5.42 22.90 -10.49
N VAL A 322 5.84 21.68 -10.85
CA VAL A 322 5.70 20.49 -10.00
C VAL A 322 7.06 19.82 -9.79
N GLU A 323 7.40 19.59 -8.55
CA GLU A 323 8.52 18.74 -8.15
C GLU A 323 7.99 17.43 -7.59
N VAL A 324 8.60 16.31 -7.98
CA VAL A 324 8.17 14.98 -7.54
C VAL A 324 9.32 14.28 -6.86
N ASP A 325 9.10 13.85 -5.63
CA ASP A 325 10.12 13.21 -4.81
C ASP A 325 9.70 11.80 -4.36
N VAL A 326 10.69 10.92 -4.24
CA VAL A 326 10.55 9.69 -3.46
C VAL A 326 10.52 10.06 -1.97
N ALA A 327 9.53 9.58 -1.23
CA ALA A 327 9.30 10.02 0.14
C ALA A 327 10.48 9.74 1.09
N SER A 328 11.20 8.62 0.93
CA SER A 328 12.40 8.31 1.71
C SER A 328 13.50 9.37 1.52
N GLU A 329 13.68 9.87 0.29
CA GLU A 329 14.69 10.90 0.00
C GLU A 329 14.23 12.29 0.46
N PHE A 330 12.94 12.60 0.29
CA PHE A 330 12.37 13.86 0.73
C PHE A 330 12.64 14.12 2.23
N ARG A 331 12.46 13.12 3.08
CA ARG A 331 12.67 13.20 4.53
C ARG A 331 14.07 13.67 4.92
N TYR A 332 15.10 13.18 4.23
CA TYR A 332 16.50 13.35 4.66
C TYR A 332 17.28 14.40 3.87
N ARG A 333 16.78 14.79 2.69
CA ARG A 333 17.47 15.80 1.87
C ARG A 333 17.29 17.26 2.32
N ASN A 334 16.49 17.49 3.40
CA ASN A 334 16.13 18.83 3.86
C ASN A 334 15.52 19.69 2.73
N PRO A 335 14.31 19.34 2.23
CA PRO A 335 13.75 19.92 1.02
C PRO A 335 13.53 21.43 1.16
N ILE A 336 13.76 22.17 0.07
CA ILE A 336 13.45 23.59 0.00
C ILE A 336 11.99 23.74 -0.40
N LEU A 337 11.16 24.18 0.54
CA LEU A 337 9.75 24.50 0.32
C LEU A 337 9.61 26.02 0.27
N GLU A 338 9.15 26.54 -0.87
CA GLU A 338 9.01 27.98 -1.09
C GLU A 338 7.63 28.48 -0.60
N GLU A 339 7.54 29.76 -0.25
CA GLU A 339 6.27 30.41 0.09
C GLU A 339 5.25 30.27 -1.04
N GLY A 340 4.03 29.83 -0.72
CA GLY A 340 2.99 29.52 -1.69
C GLY A 340 3.11 28.13 -2.30
N ALA A 341 4.01 27.28 -1.79
CA ALA A 341 4.02 25.87 -2.16
C ALA A 341 2.89 25.08 -1.49
N MET A 342 2.38 24.08 -2.20
CA MET A 342 1.47 23.07 -1.71
C MET A 342 2.17 21.70 -1.74
N VAL A 343 2.01 20.90 -0.69
CA VAL A 343 2.53 19.54 -0.67
C VAL A 343 1.37 18.57 -0.91
N VAL A 344 1.57 17.61 -1.81
CA VAL A 344 0.63 16.52 -2.09
C VAL A 344 1.31 15.20 -1.76
N VAL A 345 0.75 14.45 -0.83
CA VAL A 345 1.24 13.10 -0.51
C VAL A 345 0.28 12.05 -1.06
N ILE A 346 0.83 11.00 -1.67
CA ILE A 346 0.01 9.96 -2.30
C ILE A 346 0.36 8.60 -1.70
N SER A 347 -0.67 7.89 -1.20
CA SER A 347 -0.50 6.53 -0.66
C SER A 347 -1.80 5.75 -0.79
N GLN A 348 -1.75 4.55 -1.36
CA GLN A 348 -2.94 3.68 -1.43
C GLN A 348 -3.44 3.33 -0.03
N SER A 349 -2.57 2.88 0.85
CA SER A 349 -2.93 2.47 2.23
C SER A 349 -3.12 3.65 3.17
N GLY A 350 -2.50 4.80 2.88
CA GLY A 350 -2.40 5.91 3.82
C GLY A 350 -1.57 5.63 5.07
N GLU A 351 -0.78 4.53 5.06
CA GLU A 351 0.04 4.07 6.19
C GLU A 351 1.52 3.91 5.82
N THR A 352 1.94 4.38 4.63
CA THR A 352 3.34 4.30 4.20
C THR A 352 4.20 5.18 5.07
N ALA A 353 5.16 4.59 5.81
CA ALA A 353 5.94 5.28 6.83
C ALA A 353 6.65 6.53 6.31
N ASP A 354 7.39 6.42 5.21
CA ASP A 354 8.10 7.55 4.62
C ASP A 354 7.17 8.65 4.15
N THR A 355 6.03 8.28 3.54
CA THR A 355 5.03 9.25 3.06
C THR A 355 4.37 9.99 4.21
N LEU A 356 4.06 9.29 5.31
CA LEU A 356 3.51 9.87 6.52
C LEU A 356 4.52 10.82 7.20
N ALA A 357 5.79 10.43 7.24
CA ALA A 357 6.84 11.29 7.77
C ALA A 357 7.05 12.55 6.93
N ALA A 358 6.99 12.44 5.59
CA ALA A 358 7.06 13.60 4.69
C ALA A 358 5.88 14.57 4.89
N LEU A 359 4.68 14.04 5.16
CA LEU A 359 3.51 14.84 5.52
C LEU A 359 3.80 15.64 6.81
N ARG A 360 4.19 14.95 7.89
CA ARG A 360 4.46 15.57 9.20
C ARG A 360 5.58 16.62 9.11
N GLU A 361 6.65 16.33 8.38
CA GLU A 361 7.75 17.30 8.17
C GLU A 361 7.28 18.55 7.42
N SER A 362 6.45 18.38 6.40
CA SER A 362 5.90 19.51 5.64
C SER A 362 4.99 20.38 6.52
N GLN A 363 4.13 19.80 7.33
CA GLN A 363 3.27 20.51 8.28
C GLN A 363 4.08 21.22 9.38
N ALA A 364 5.12 20.56 9.92
CA ALA A 364 6.01 21.17 10.92
C ALA A 364 6.73 22.43 10.38
N ARG A 365 6.90 22.53 9.06
CA ARG A 365 7.43 23.71 8.36
C ARG A 365 6.35 24.73 7.97
N GLY A 366 5.09 24.49 8.31
CA GLY A 366 3.96 25.40 8.08
C GLY A 366 3.32 25.28 6.69
N PHE A 367 3.56 24.19 5.95
CA PHE A 367 2.96 23.98 4.63
C PHE A 367 1.69 23.14 4.73
N LYS A 368 0.66 23.51 3.96
CA LYS A 368 -0.57 22.72 3.84
C LYS A 368 -0.30 21.45 3.03
N VAL A 369 -0.82 20.33 3.49
CA VAL A 369 -0.66 19.02 2.87
C VAL A 369 -2.01 18.47 2.42
N LEU A 370 -2.11 18.09 1.14
CA LEU A 370 -3.19 17.29 0.59
C LEU A 370 -2.78 15.81 0.57
N GLY A 371 -3.52 14.95 1.26
CA GLY A 371 -3.39 13.50 1.17
C GLY A 371 -4.31 12.93 0.07
N ILE A 372 -3.76 12.16 -0.86
CA ILE A 372 -4.53 11.34 -1.81
C ILE A 372 -4.40 9.89 -1.36
N VAL A 373 -5.48 9.32 -0.81
CA VAL A 373 -5.46 8.01 -0.17
C VAL A 373 -6.68 7.18 -0.56
N ASN A 374 -6.59 5.85 -0.40
CA ASN A 374 -7.75 4.97 -0.64
C ASN A 374 -8.42 4.52 0.67
N VAL A 375 -7.64 4.33 1.75
CA VAL A 375 -8.16 3.79 3.01
C VAL A 375 -8.68 4.90 3.88
N VAL A 376 -9.99 4.87 4.14
CA VAL A 376 -10.68 5.81 5.03
C VAL A 376 -10.17 5.63 6.46
N GLY A 377 -9.88 6.74 7.14
CA GLY A 377 -9.38 6.73 8.51
C GLY A 377 -7.92 6.30 8.68
N SER A 378 -7.18 6.14 7.58
CA SER A 378 -5.73 5.89 7.65
C SER A 378 -4.97 7.06 8.29
N SER A 379 -3.72 6.83 8.70
CA SER A 379 -2.90 7.85 9.38
C SER A 379 -2.75 9.11 8.54
N ILE A 380 -2.42 8.98 7.25
CA ILE A 380 -2.36 10.14 6.33
C ILE A 380 -3.72 10.84 6.23
N ALA A 381 -4.83 10.07 6.17
CA ALA A 381 -6.17 10.67 6.09
C ALA A 381 -6.55 11.47 7.34
N ARG A 382 -6.07 11.07 8.51
CA ARG A 382 -6.36 11.79 9.77
C ARG A 382 -5.45 12.99 9.99
N GLU A 383 -4.22 12.95 9.48
CA GLU A 383 -3.21 13.96 9.76
C GLU A 383 -3.09 15.04 8.67
N ALA A 384 -3.49 14.75 7.42
CA ALA A 384 -3.43 15.73 6.34
C ALA A 384 -4.45 16.87 6.52
N ASP A 385 -4.09 18.08 6.08
CA ASP A 385 -4.99 19.26 6.13
C ASP A 385 -6.20 19.10 5.21
N ASN A 386 -6.01 18.43 4.08
CA ASN A 386 -7.06 18.07 3.14
C ASN A 386 -6.87 16.63 2.68
N VAL A 387 -7.97 15.92 2.43
CA VAL A 387 -7.92 14.52 2.03
C VAL A 387 -8.81 14.27 0.83
N MET A 388 -8.25 13.67 -0.22
CA MET A 388 -8.99 13.21 -1.39
C MET A 388 -8.95 11.69 -1.46
N TYR A 389 -10.11 11.05 -1.23
CA TYR A 389 -10.22 9.59 -1.31
C TYR A 389 -10.37 9.12 -2.76
N THR A 390 -9.71 8.03 -3.10
CA THR A 390 -9.77 7.45 -4.46
C THR A 390 -10.94 6.49 -4.66
N TRP A 391 -11.58 6.05 -3.58
CA TRP A 391 -12.75 5.15 -3.60
C TRP A 391 -12.54 3.87 -4.41
N ALA A 392 -11.31 3.38 -4.47
CA ALA A 392 -10.97 2.16 -5.23
C ALA A 392 -11.46 0.87 -4.56
N GLY A 393 -12.00 0.95 -3.35
CA GLY A 393 -12.33 -0.22 -2.54
C GLY A 393 -11.09 -1.00 -2.07
N PRO A 394 -11.27 -2.19 -1.47
CA PRO A 394 -10.15 -3.01 -1.02
C PRO A 394 -9.28 -3.45 -2.19
N GLU A 395 -7.96 -3.31 -2.08
CA GLU A 395 -6.97 -3.82 -3.00
C GLU A 395 -6.03 -4.76 -2.26
N ILE A 396 -6.11 -6.07 -2.56
CA ILE A 396 -5.50 -7.16 -1.81
C ILE A 396 -4.18 -7.61 -2.43
N ALA A 397 -4.10 -7.66 -3.77
CA ALA A 397 -2.84 -7.99 -4.46
C ALA A 397 -1.74 -7.00 -4.06
N VAL A 398 -0.56 -7.53 -3.75
CA VAL A 398 0.57 -6.71 -3.27
C VAL A 398 0.97 -5.68 -4.33
N ALA A 399 1.13 -6.10 -5.58
CA ALA A 399 1.38 -5.20 -6.69
C ALA A 399 0.10 -4.43 -7.05
N THR A 400 0.11 -3.11 -6.85
CA THR A 400 -1.05 -2.25 -7.07
C THR A 400 -1.43 -2.12 -8.55
N THR A 401 -2.72 -2.09 -8.85
CA THR A 401 -3.27 -1.91 -10.21
C THR A 401 -4.39 -0.88 -10.23
N LYS A 402 -5.55 -1.19 -9.64
CA LYS A 402 -6.72 -0.30 -9.67
C LYS A 402 -6.52 0.99 -8.86
N ALA A 403 -5.78 0.92 -7.75
CA ALA A 403 -5.49 2.11 -6.97
C ALA A 403 -4.58 3.08 -7.73
N TYR A 404 -3.64 2.59 -8.54
CA TYR A 404 -2.84 3.41 -9.45
C TYR A 404 -3.73 4.19 -10.43
N SER A 405 -4.67 3.50 -11.09
CA SER A 405 -5.62 4.13 -12.04
C SER A 405 -6.51 5.16 -11.35
N ALA A 406 -6.97 4.89 -10.13
CA ALA A 406 -7.74 5.85 -9.33
C ALA A 406 -6.93 7.08 -8.94
N GLN A 407 -5.67 6.91 -8.55
CA GLN A 407 -4.76 8.02 -8.23
C GLN A 407 -4.51 8.91 -9.44
N LEU A 408 -4.32 8.33 -10.64
CA LEU A 408 -4.22 9.11 -11.87
C LEU A 408 -5.45 9.99 -12.09
N VAL A 409 -6.64 9.42 -11.96
CA VAL A 409 -7.91 10.15 -12.14
C VAL A 409 -8.08 11.26 -11.11
N ALA A 410 -7.74 11.01 -9.85
CA ALA A 410 -7.75 12.03 -8.80
C ALA A 410 -6.84 13.21 -9.16
N LEU A 411 -5.65 12.93 -9.66
CA LEU A 411 -4.68 13.95 -10.09
C LEU A 411 -5.12 14.69 -11.36
N TYR A 412 -5.81 14.03 -12.30
CA TYR A 412 -6.40 14.69 -13.47
C TYR A 412 -7.50 15.66 -13.07
N LEU A 413 -8.39 15.27 -12.15
CA LEU A 413 -9.43 16.14 -11.61
C LEU A 413 -8.83 17.38 -10.94
N LEU A 414 -7.76 17.19 -10.14
CA LEU A 414 -7.05 18.28 -9.49
C LEU A 414 -6.42 19.24 -10.52
N ALA A 415 -5.76 18.71 -11.54
CA ALA A 415 -5.11 19.50 -12.59
C ALA A 415 -6.15 20.31 -13.40
N LEU A 416 -7.28 19.69 -13.77
CA LEU A 416 -8.35 20.37 -14.50
C LEU A 416 -9.00 21.47 -13.64
N LYS A 417 -9.31 21.17 -12.37
CA LYS A 417 -9.86 22.16 -11.43
C LYS A 417 -8.92 23.35 -11.28
N PHE A 418 -7.64 23.10 -11.03
CA PHE A 418 -6.66 24.17 -10.88
C PHE A 418 -6.43 24.95 -12.18
N GLY A 419 -6.40 24.26 -13.32
CA GLY A 419 -6.27 24.89 -14.63
C GLY A 419 -7.44 25.82 -14.95
N LYS A 420 -8.67 25.40 -14.67
CA LYS A 420 -9.90 26.21 -14.86
C LYS A 420 -9.89 27.42 -13.93
N VAL A 421 -9.69 27.24 -12.63
CA VAL A 421 -9.69 28.32 -11.62
C VAL A 421 -8.61 29.38 -11.94
N ARG A 422 -7.46 28.95 -12.45
CA ARG A 422 -6.36 29.83 -12.83
C ARG A 422 -6.52 30.46 -14.23
N GLY A 423 -7.59 30.14 -14.94
CA GLY A 423 -7.85 30.65 -16.29
C GLY A 423 -6.82 30.17 -17.34
N LYS A 424 -6.26 28.98 -17.14
CA LYS A 424 -5.28 28.37 -18.06
C LYS A 424 -5.93 27.39 -19.05
N ILE A 425 -7.15 26.99 -18.80
CA ILE A 425 -7.99 26.17 -19.67
C ILE A 425 -9.26 26.96 -19.96
N ASP A 426 -9.58 27.14 -21.23
CA ASP A 426 -10.87 27.73 -21.62
C ASP A 426 -12.03 26.74 -21.42
N GLU A 427 -13.25 27.27 -21.43
CA GLU A 427 -14.45 26.48 -21.15
C GLU A 427 -14.70 25.35 -22.16
N ALA A 428 -14.36 25.57 -23.43
CA ALA A 428 -14.55 24.55 -24.48
C ALA A 428 -13.55 23.40 -24.31
N ALA A 429 -12.27 23.71 -24.09
CA ALA A 429 -11.24 22.74 -23.80
C ALA A 429 -11.54 21.97 -22.51
N PHE A 430 -11.99 22.65 -21.44
CA PHE A 430 -12.37 22.02 -20.18
C PHE A 430 -13.50 20.99 -20.38
N LYS A 431 -14.57 21.36 -21.08
CA LYS A 431 -15.68 20.44 -21.38
C LYS A 431 -15.25 19.26 -22.22
N GLY A 432 -14.41 19.49 -23.22
CA GLY A 432 -13.86 18.42 -24.08
C GLY A 432 -13.04 17.41 -23.24
N MET A 433 -12.16 17.89 -22.37
CA MET A 433 -11.37 17.05 -21.47
C MET A 433 -12.25 16.29 -20.47
N LEU A 434 -13.30 16.93 -19.95
CA LEU A 434 -14.22 16.26 -19.04
C LEU A 434 -14.97 15.10 -19.72
N GLU A 435 -15.38 15.27 -20.97
CA GLU A 435 -15.97 14.17 -21.75
C GLU A 435 -14.98 13.06 -22.08
N ASP A 436 -13.70 13.39 -22.32
CA ASP A 436 -12.64 12.39 -22.47
C ASP A 436 -12.44 11.57 -21.17
N LEU A 437 -12.45 12.21 -20.00
CA LEU A 437 -12.38 11.49 -18.71
C LEU A 437 -13.58 10.56 -18.50
N LYS A 438 -14.79 10.99 -18.83
CA LYS A 438 -16.00 10.17 -18.71
C LYS A 438 -15.99 8.93 -19.60
N ARG A 439 -15.22 8.95 -20.71
CA ARG A 439 -15.08 7.81 -21.62
C ARG A 439 -14.04 6.78 -21.14
N LEU A 440 -13.12 7.15 -20.25
CA LEU A 440 -12.04 6.26 -19.80
C LEU A 440 -12.54 4.89 -19.30
N PRO A 441 -13.59 4.79 -18.44
CA PRO A 441 -14.07 3.49 -17.97
C PRO A 441 -14.38 2.50 -19.09
N GLY A 442 -15.16 2.92 -20.08
CA GLY A 442 -15.53 2.09 -21.22
C GLY A 442 -14.33 1.74 -22.12
N GLN A 443 -13.37 2.66 -22.26
CA GLN A 443 -12.14 2.41 -23.02
C GLN A 443 -11.24 1.39 -22.29
N ILE A 444 -11.15 1.44 -20.97
CA ILE A 444 -10.43 0.46 -20.15
C ILE A 444 -11.09 -0.92 -20.28
N GLU A 445 -12.41 -1.00 -20.18
CA GLU A 445 -13.17 -2.25 -20.36
C GLU A 445 -12.90 -2.91 -21.73
N MET A 446 -12.88 -2.11 -22.79
CA MET A 446 -12.54 -2.56 -24.13
C MET A 446 -11.12 -3.16 -24.20
N LEU A 447 -10.14 -2.53 -23.56
CA LEU A 447 -8.75 -3.04 -23.51
C LEU A 447 -8.65 -4.35 -22.73
N LEU A 448 -9.35 -4.47 -21.61
CA LEU A 448 -9.39 -5.69 -20.79
C LEU A 448 -10.06 -6.85 -21.54
N SER A 449 -11.05 -6.59 -22.40
CA SER A 449 -11.71 -7.62 -23.19
C SER A 449 -10.82 -8.26 -24.25
N ASN A 450 -9.68 -7.63 -24.61
CA ASN A 450 -8.73 -8.12 -25.61
C ASN A 450 -7.50 -8.84 -25.02
N LYS A 451 -7.62 -9.35 -23.78
CA LYS A 451 -6.53 -9.96 -23.01
C LYS A 451 -5.82 -11.13 -23.70
N GLU A 452 -6.54 -11.96 -24.47
CA GLU A 452 -5.99 -13.18 -25.06
C GLU A 452 -4.84 -12.89 -26.03
N ARG A 453 -4.88 -11.75 -26.71
CA ARG A 453 -3.81 -11.31 -27.61
C ARG A 453 -2.54 -10.98 -26.81
N ILE A 454 -2.70 -10.29 -25.69
CA ILE A 454 -1.60 -9.92 -24.78
C ILE A 454 -1.04 -11.18 -24.10
N GLN A 455 -1.90 -12.09 -23.65
CA GLN A 455 -1.52 -13.35 -23.04
C GLN A 455 -0.66 -14.21 -23.98
N ARG A 456 -1.08 -14.35 -25.25
CA ARG A 456 -0.28 -15.08 -26.25
C ARG A 456 1.09 -14.47 -26.48
N PHE A 457 1.17 -13.14 -26.47
CA PHE A 457 2.43 -12.43 -26.59
C PHE A 457 3.30 -12.64 -25.34
N ALA A 458 2.76 -12.46 -24.14
CA ALA A 458 3.45 -12.60 -22.87
C ALA A 458 4.10 -13.98 -22.69
N ASN A 459 3.44 -15.04 -23.15
CA ASN A 459 3.96 -16.40 -23.06
C ASN A 459 5.29 -16.61 -23.80
N ARG A 460 5.64 -15.75 -24.76
CA ARG A 460 6.94 -15.80 -25.45
C ARG A 460 8.09 -15.29 -24.59
N TYR A 461 7.78 -14.47 -23.56
CA TYR A 461 8.76 -13.78 -22.73
C TYR A 461 8.81 -14.28 -21.29
N VAL A 462 8.20 -15.41 -21.00
CA VAL A 462 8.25 -16.08 -19.69
C VAL A 462 9.70 -16.38 -19.24
N GLY A 463 10.59 -16.65 -20.20
CA GLY A 463 12.01 -16.91 -19.96
C GLY A 463 12.94 -15.70 -20.12
N ALA A 464 12.40 -14.50 -20.35
CA ALA A 464 13.24 -13.30 -20.49
C ALA A 464 14.07 -13.04 -19.23
N LYS A 465 15.29 -12.58 -19.41
CA LYS A 465 16.17 -12.16 -18.31
C LYS A 465 15.99 -10.68 -18.01
N ASP A 466 15.99 -9.87 -19.07
CA ASP A 466 15.92 -8.42 -19.01
C ASP A 466 14.84 -7.92 -19.97
N VAL A 467 14.14 -6.86 -19.58
CA VAL A 467 13.15 -6.16 -20.41
C VAL A 467 13.33 -4.66 -20.21
N PHE A 468 13.45 -3.91 -21.30
CA PHE A 468 13.55 -2.46 -21.24
C PHE A 468 12.23 -1.81 -21.62
N PHE A 469 11.86 -0.77 -20.88
CA PHE A 469 10.70 0.05 -21.18
C PHE A 469 11.17 1.44 -21.61
N ILE A 470 10.62 1.97 -22.70
CA ILE A 470 11.01 3.28 -23.21
C ILE A 470 9.79 4.13 -23.55
N GLY A 471 9.90 5.44 -23.29
CA GLY A 471 8.89 6.42 -23.64
C GLY A 471 9.48 7.83 -23.63
N ARG A 472 8.74 8.81 -24.13
CA ARG A 472 9.12 10.22 -24.08
C ARG A 472 8.05 11.05 -23.39
N GLY A 473 8.48 12.09 -22.62
CA GLY A 473 7.54 12.91 -21.89
C GLY A 473 6.70 12.08 -20.93
N ILE A 474 5.38 12.25 -20.97
CA ILE A 474 4.44 11.53 -20.11
C ILE A 474 4.46 10.00 -20.36
N ASP A 475 4.82 9.53 -21.56
CA ASP A 475 4.97 8.11 -21.88
C ASP A 475 6.14 7.45 -21.13
N TYR A 476 7.15 8.22 -20.73
CA TYR A 476 8.22 7.73 -19.86
C TYR A 476 7.69 7.41 -18.45
N ALA A 477 6.80 8.26 -17.91
CA ALA A 477 6.21 8.02 -16.60
C ALA A 477 5.43 6.69 -16.54
N ILE A 478 4.68 6.36 -17.60
CA ILE A 478 3.96 5.07 -17.66
C ILE A 478 4.90 3.88 -17.93
N SER A 479 6.00 4.10 -18.65
CA SER A 479 7.04 3.09 -18.84
C SER A 479 7.68 2.69 -17.51
N MET A 480 7.88 3.63 -16.57
CA MET A 480 8.35 3.35 -15.22
C MET A 480 7.40 2.42 -14.48
N GLU A 481 6.09 2.66 -14.54
CA GLU A 481 5.09 1.83 -13.88
C GLU A 481 4.98 0.43 -14.53
N GLY A 482 4.99 0.34 -15.86
CA GLY A 482 5.01 -0.94 -16.58
C GLY A 482 6.21 -1.80 -16.20
N SER A 483 7.39 -1.20 -16.12
CA SER A 483 8.62 -1.85 -15.66
C SER A 483 8.50 -2.30 -14.21
N LEU A 484 7.97 -1.47 -13.32
CA LEU A 484 7.77 -1.83 -11.91
C LEU A 484 6.84 -3.04 -11.79
N LYS A 485 5.70 -3.05 -12.48
CA LYS A 485 4.76 -4.18 -12.44
C LYS A 485 5.41 -5.48 -12.89
N LEU A 486 6.17 -5.46 -14.00
CA LEU A 486 6.85 -6.66 -14.48
C LEU A 486 7.83 -7.20 -13.44
N LYS A 487 8.73 -6.35 -12.89
CA LYS A 487 9.75 -6.81 -11.92
C LYS A 487 9.16 -7.31 -10.61
N GLU A 488 8.11 -6.67 -10.10
CA GLU A 488 7.47 -7.04 -8.82
C GLU A 488 6.92 -8.47 -8.84
N ILE A 489 6.21 -8.84 -9.91
CA ILE A 489 5.43 -10.08 -9.92
C ILE A 489 6.10 -11.22 -10.69
N SER A 490 6.99 -10.92 -11.66
CA SER A 490 7.67 -11.95 -12.46
C SER A 490 9.12 -12.17 -12.08
N TYR A 491 9.72 -11.27 -11.30
CA TYR A 491 11.14 -11.27 -10.92
C TYR A 491 12.09 -11.15 -12.11
N ILE A 492 11.59 -10.73 -13.28
CA ILE A 492 12.41 -10.37 -14.43
C ILE A 492 13.00 -8.99 -14.17
N HIS A 493 14.32 -8.85 -14.35
CA HIS A 493 14.93 -7.54 -14.30
C HIS A 493 14.37 -6.65 -15.39
N SER A 494 13.89 -5.47 -15.03
CA SER A 494 13.39 -4.51 -16.01
C SER A 494 13.68 -3.09 -15.58
N GLU A 495 13.95 -2.23 -16.57
CA GLU A 495 14.22 -0.82 -16.36
C GLU A 495 13.45 0.03 -17.35
N ALA A 496 13.11 1.24 -16.94
CA ALA A 496 12.47 2.23 -17.79
C ALA A 496 13.40 3.42 -18.05
N TYR A 497 13.47 3.85 -19.29
CA TYR A 497 14.29 4.97 -19.72
C TYR A 497 13.50 6.00 -20.53
N ALA A 498 13.82 7.27 -20.35
CA ALA A 498 13.46 8.25 -21.34
C ALA A 498 14.11 7.85 -22.68
N ALA A 499 13.30 7.61 -23.73
CA ALA A 499 13.77 6.95 -24.95
C ALA A 499 15.00 7.64 -25.59
N GLY A 500 15.11 8.96 -25.48
CA GLY A 500 16.28 9.69 -25.96
C GLY A 500 17.54 9.45 -25.16
N GLU A 501 17.42 9.13 -23.86
CA GLU A 501 18.54 8.90 -22.95
C GLU A 501 19.19 7.52 -23.15
N LEU A 502 18.48 6.56 -23.73
CA LEU A 502 18.96 5.21 -23.95
C LEU A 502 20.33 5.15 -24.64
N LYS A 503 20.58 6.06 -25.60
CA LYS A 503 21.83 6.12 -26.38
C LYS A 503 23.04 6.66 -25.57
N HIS A 504 22.82 7.20 -24.38
CA HIS A 504 23.88 7.72 -23.52
C HIS A 504 24.49 6.70 -22.56
N GLY A 505 24.29 5.41 -22.85
CA GLY A 505 24.91 4.30 -22.10
C GLY A 505 24.10 3.00 -22.23
N THR A 506 22.87 2.99 -21.81
CA THR A 506 22.03 1.79 -21.62
C THR A 506 21.81 1.00 -22.92
N ILE A 507 21.86 1.63 -24.09
CA ILE A 507 21.74 0.95 -25.38
C ILE A 507 22.82 -0.14 -25.60
N SER A 508 23.92 -0.09 -24.82
CA SER A 508 24.96 -1.14 -24.81
C SER A 508 24.45 -2.49 -24.30
N LEU A 509 23.33 -2.51 -23.58
CA LEU A 509 22.70 -3.73 -23.05
C LEU A 509 21.72 -4.38 -24.05
N ILE A 510 21.47 -3.73 -25.17
CA ILE A 510 20.58 -4.26 -26.20
C ILE A 510 21.35 -5.25 -27.07
N GLU A 511 20.88 -6.48 -27.06
CA GLU A 511 21.40 -7.60 -27.87
C GLU A 511 20.26 -8.31 -28.61
N GLU A 512 20.60 -9.29 -29.45
CA GLU A 512 19.64 -10.03 -30.26
C GLU A 512 18.54 -10.67 -29.39
N GLY A 513 17.28 -10.34 -29.65
CA GLY A 513 16.11 -10.85 -28.93
C GLY A 513 15.77 -10.15 -27.63
N THR A 514 16.54 -9.12 -27.20
CA THR A 514 16.18 -8.29 -26.04
C THR A 514 14.81 -7.64 -26.26
N LEU A 515 13.88 -7.82 -25.32
CA LEU A 515 12.56 -7.17 -25.39
C LEU A 515 12.65 -5.70 -24.99
N VAL A 516 12.21 -4.84 -25.89
CA VAL A 516 12.01 -3.40 -25.61
C VAL A 516 10.52 -3.06 -25.75
N ALA A 517 9.88 -2.68 -24.65
CA ALA A 517 8.50 -2.21 -24.64
C ALA A 517 8.48 -0.68 -24.80
N ALA A 518 8.01 -0.19 -25.94
CA ALA A 518 7.96 1.22 -26.26
C ALA A 518 6.53 1.76 -26.10
N VAL A 519 6.37 2.86 -25.36
CA VAL A 519 5.11 3.60 -25.29
C VAL A 519 5.22 4.84 -26.15
N ALA A 520 4.26 5.01 -27.09
CA ALA A 520 4.27 6.08 -28.11
C ALA A 520 2.85 6.60 -28.32
N THR A 521 2.30 7.26 -27.28
CA THR A 521 0.91 7.80 -27.29
C THR A 521 0.85 9.30 -27.56
N GLN A 522 2.00 10.00 -27.51
CA GLN A 522 2.07 11.44 -27.70
C GLN A 522 2.35 11.79 -29.16
N ASP A 523 1.35 12.33 -29.86
CA ASP A 523 1.46 12.64 -31.31
C ASP A 523 2.64 13.57 -31.61
N ASP A 524 2.91 14.57 -30.78
CA ASP A 524 4.02 15.52 -30.94
C ASP A 524 5.40 14.88 -30.80
N LEU A 525 5.50 13.77 -30.05
CA LEU A 525 6.74 13.05 -29.79
C LEU A 525 6.84 11.73 -30.58
N PHE A 526 5.78 11.36 -31.32
CA PHE A 526 5.66 10.08 -31.98
C PHE A 526 6.85 9.77 -32.89
N GLN A 527 7.22 10.69 -33.78
CA GLN A 527 8.34 10.49 -34.72
C GLN A 527 9.69 10.35 -33.98
N LYS A 528 9.85 11.02 -32.83
CA LYS A 528 11.07 10.89 -32.01
C LYS A 528 11.15 9.55 -31.30
N THR A 529 10.01 9.05 -30.79
CA THR A 529 9.92 7.72 -30.18
C THR A 529 10.14 6.64 -31.23
N LEU A 530 9.52 6.77 -32.40
CA LEU A 530 9.72 5.87 -33.54
C LEU A 530 11.20 5.75 -33.93
N SER A 531 11.92 6.86 -34.01
CA SER A 531 13.37 6.86 -34.26
C SER A 531 14.14 6.04 -33.20
N ASN A 532 13.80 6.18 -31.92
CA ASN A 532 14.46 5.40 -30.89
C ASN A 532 14.12 3.90 -30.95
N MET A 533 12.91 3.54 -31.40
CA MET A 533 12.54 2.15 -31.65
C MET A 533 13.40 1.56 -32.78
N VAL A 534 13.61 2.30 -33.86
CA VAL A 534 14.51 1.89 -34.96
C VAL A 534 15.94 1.70 -34.47
N GLU A 535 16.44 2.59 -33.59
CA GLU A 535 17.78 2.51 -33.03
C GLU A 535 18.01 1.22 -32.20
N VAL A 536 17.06 0.79 -31.39
CA VAL A 536 17.18 -0.46 -30.61
C VAL A 536 16.98 -1.67 -31.50
N LYS A 537 16.04 -1.60 -32.46
CA LYS A 537 15.80 -2.67 -33.42
C LYS A 537 17.03 -2.96 -34.29
N ALA A 538 17.77 -1.92 -34.69
CA ALA A 538 19.02 -2.06 -35.44
C ALA A 538 20.13 -2.79 -34.65
N ARG A 539 19.93 -3.05 -33.35
CA ARG A 539 20.84 -3.83 -32.47
C ARG A 539 20.28 -5.17 -32.07
N GLY A 540 19.20 -5.63 -32.74
CA GLY A 540 18.60 -6.93 -32.52
C GLY A 540 17.47 -6.96 -31.50
N ALA A 541 17.03 -5.83 -30.96
CA ALA A 541 15.88 -5.80 -30.05
C ALA A 541 14.60 -6.29 -30.75
N PHE A 542 13.78 -7.04 -30.01
CA PHE A 542 12.39 -7.24 -30.35
C PHE A 542 11.57 -6.11 -29.72
N VAL A 543 10.81 -5.38 -30.54
CA VAL A 543 10.10 -4.18 -30.08
C VAL A 543 8.60 -4.45 -29.97
N LEU A 544 8.09 -4.41 -28.73
CA LEU A 544 6.67 -4.26 -28.42
C LEU A 544 6.33 -2.77 -28.39
N ALA A 545 5.31 -2.34 -29.11
CA ALA A 545 4.84 -0.96 -29.05
C ALA A 545 3.42 -0.86 -28.50
N VAL A 546 3.17 0.13 -27.64
CA VAL A 546 1.84 0.57 -27.22
C VAL A 546 1.61 1.98 -27.78
N THR A 547 0.56 2.14 -28.59
CA THR A 547 0.28 3.41 -29.29
C THR A 547 -1.21 3.61 -29.51
N ASN A 548 -1.61 4.84 -29.87
CA ASN A 548 -2.99 5.17 -30.20
C ASN A 548 -3.45 4.51 -31.51
N GLU A 549 -4.71 4.14 -31.59
CA GLU A 549 -5.37 3.74 -32.85
C GLU A 549 -5.13 4.77 -33.95
N GLY A 550 -4.84 4.27 -35.15
CA GLY A 550 -4.54 5.09 -36.32
C GLY A 550 -3.05 5.44 -36.52
N ASN A 551 -2.16 5.18 -35.54
CA ASN A 551 -0.72 5.40 -35.69
C ASN A 551 -0.04 4.20 -36.36
N THR A 552 -0.42 3.88 -37.63
CA THR A 552 0.05 2.69 -38.35
C THR A 552 1.53 2.73 -38.74
N ASP A 553 2.16 3.93 -38.79
CA ASP A 553 3.59 4.04 -39.06
C ASP A 553 4.48 3.32 -38.04
N ILE A 554 3.97 3.06 -36.86
CA ILE A 554 4.70 2.34 -35.80
C ILE A 554 5.05 0.91 -36.22
N GLU A 555 4.24 0.29 -37.08
CA GLU A 555 4.46 -1.07 -37.59
C GLU A 555 5.77 -1.22 -38.40
N LYS A 556 6.33 -0.10 -38.88
CA LYS A 556 7.64 -0.08 -39.53
C LYS A 556 8.81 -0.31 -38.56
N ALA A 557 8.62 -0.01 -37.29
CA ALA A 557 9.65 -0.09 -36.25
C ALA A 557 9.35 -1.08 -35.12
N ALA A 558 8.10 -1.54 -35.00
CA ALA A 558 7.68 -2.51 -34.01
C ALA A 558 7.53 -3.91 -34.61
N ASP A 559 7.80 -4.95 -33.79
CA ASP A 559 7.55 -6.34 -34.12
C ASP A 559 6.18 -6.82 -33.62
N TYR A 560 5.66 -6.14 -32.60
CA TYR A 560 4.32 -6.36 -32.07
C TYR A 560 3.72 -5.04 -31.62
N VAL A 561 2.48 -4.77 -32.00
CA VAL A 561 1.78 -3.52 -31.69
C VAL A 561 0.50 -3.78 -30.91
N ILE A 562 0.32 -3.04 -29.83
CA ILE A 562 -0.93 -2.95 -29.08
C ILE A 562 -1.48 -1.54 -29.28
N TYR A 563 -2.64 -1.47 -29.93
CA TYR A 563 -3.36 -0.22 -30.10
C TYR A 563 -4.27 0.06 -28.92
N ILE A 564 -4.25 1.30 -28.42
CA ILE A 564 -5.18 1.80 -27.43
C ILE A 564 -6.15 2.81 -28.07
N PRO A 565 -7.39 2.94 -27.55
CA PRO A 565 -8.32 3.96 -28.03
C PRO A 565 -7.73 5.36 -27.87
N ARG A 566 -8.05 6.26 -28.82
CA ARG A 566 -7.65 7.66 -28.71
C ARG A 566 -8.41 8.34 -27.58
N THR A 567 -7.67 9.13 -26.80
CA THR A 567 -8.18 10.00 -25.73
C THR A 567 -7.34 11.28 -25.71
N ASN A 568 -7.65 12.20 -24.78
CA ASN A 568 -6.78 13.36 -24.56
C ASN A 568 -5.36 12.90 -24.22
N PRO A 569 -4.30 13.49 -24.80
CA PRO A 569 -2.90 13.07 -24.58
C PRO A 569 -2.51 13.01 -23.09
N TYR A 570 -3.04 13.90 -22.23
CA TYR A 570 -2.79 13.89 -20.79
C TYR A 570 -3.41 12.68 -20.06
N PHE A 571 -4.41 12.03 -20.65
CA PHE A 571 -5.12 10.88 -20.03
C PHE A 571 -4.74 9.54 -20.66
N ALA A 572 -3.93 9.55 -21.71
CA ALA A 572 -3.50 8.35 -22.43
C ALA A 572 -2.82 7.31 -21.52
N ASN A 573 -2.16 7.76 -20.45
CA ASN A 573 -1.51 6.87 -19.48
C ASN A 573 -2.50 5.93 -18.78
N SER A 574 -3.75 6.37 -18.52
CA SER A 574 -4.78 5.51 -17.94
C SER A 574 -5.18 4.34 -18.85
N LEU A 575 -4.96 4.47 -20.16
CA LEU A 575 -5.21 3.40 -21.14
C LEU A 575 -3.94 2.59 -21.41
N ALA A 576 -2.79 3.25 -21.54
CA ALA A 576 -1.52 2.59 -21.86
C ALA A 576 -1.02 1.66 -20.75
N ILE A 577 -1.39 1.90 -19.50
CA ILE A 577 -1.02 1.02 -18.38
C ILE A 577 -1.72 -0.34 -18.45
N ILE A 578 -2.94 -0.42 -18.97
CA ILE A 578 -3.74 -1.65 -18.99
C ILE A 578 -3.04 -2.81 -19.71
N PRO A 579 -2.57 -2.65 -20.96
CA PRO A 579 -1.83 -3.72 -21.63
C PRO A 579 -0.50 -4.05 -20.95
N LEU A 580 0.17 -3.09 -20.28
CA LEU A 580 1.42 -3.33 -19.57
C LEU A 580 1.18 -4.14 -18.27
N GLN A 581 0.10 -3.87 -17.55
CA GLN A 581 -0.32 -4.66 -16.38
C GLN A 581 -0.65 -6.11 -16.80
N LEU A 582 -1.45 -6.29 -17.87
CA LEU A 582 -1.80 -7.60 -18.39
C LEU A 582 -0.56 -8.36 -18.87
N PHE A 583 0.39 -7.68 -19.54
CA PHE A 583 1.65 -8.28 -19.98
C PHE A 583 2.44 -8.80 -18.77
N GLY A 584 2.68 -7.98 -17.75
CA GLY A 584 3.38 -8.38 -16.53
C GLY A 584 2.69 -9.56 -15.84
N TYR A 585 1.36 -9.49 -15.70
CA TYR A 585 0.55 -10.54 -15.08
C TYR A 585 0.71 -11.88 -15.79
N TYR A 586 0.53 -11.93 -17.12
CA TYR A 586 0.60 -13.19 -17.86
C TYR A 586 2.03 -13.75 -17.96
N VAL A 587 3.05 -12.90 -18.00
CA VAL A 587 4.45 -13.35 -17.87
C VAL A 587 4.65 -14.02 -16.52
N ALA A 588 4.19 -13.42 -15.43
CA ALA A 588 4.36 -13.95 -14.07
C ALA A 588 3.59 -15.26 -13.87
N VAL A 589 2.34 -15.34 -14.33
CA VAL A 589 1.53 -16.58 -14.29
C VAL A 589 2.22 -17.68 -15.11
N GLY A 590 2.70 -17.38 -16.32
CA GLY A 590 3.43 -18.32 -17.15
C GLY A 590 4.72 -18.84 -16.52
N LYS A 591 5.36 -18.06 -15.63
CA LYS A 591 6.51 -18.47 -14.80
C LYS A 591 6.11 -19.28 -13.57
N GLY A 592 4.82 -19.39 -13.24
CA GLY A 592 4.35 -20.01 -11.99
C GLY A 592 4.60 -19.16 -10.76
N CYS A 593 4.73 -17.83 -10.89
CA CYS A 593 4.90 -16.91 -9.78
C CYS A 593 3.56 -16.64 -9.08
N ASP A 594 3.60 -16.41 -7.77
CA ASP A 594 2.44 -15.92 -7.01
C ASP A 594 2.26 -14.43 -7.29
N VAL A 595 1.29 -14.06 -8.11
CA VAL A 595 1.05 -12.68 -8.53
C VAL A 595 0.34 -11.84 -7.46
N ASP A 596 -0.38 -12.49 -6.55
CA ASP A 596 -1.07 -11.80 -5.45
C ASP A 596 -0.12 -11.49 -4.30
N LYS A 597 0.82 -12.40 -4.01
CA LYS A 597 1.78 -12.32 -2.91
C LYS A 597 3.21 -12.60 -3.43
N PRO A 598 3.77 -11.71 -4.24
CA PRO A 598 5.12 -11.90 -4.76
C PRO A 598 6.14 -11.89 -3.63
N ARG A 599 7.19 -12.70 -3.78
CA ARG A 599 8.25 -12.83 -2.77
C ARG A 599 8.90 -11.49 -2.46
N ASN A 600 9.32 -11.30 -1.21
CA ASN A 600 10.06 -10.13 -0.73
C ASN A 600 9.30 -8.79 -0.89
N LEU A 601 7.98 -8.80 -1.06
CA LEU A 601 7.16 -7.60 -1.13
C LEU A 601 6.02 -7.65 -0.11
N ALA A 602 5.67 -6.49 0.38
CA ALA A 602 4.51 -6.28 1.23
C ALA A 602 3.59 -5.21 0.62
N LYS A 603 2.26 -5.33 0.84
CA LYS A 603 1.27 -4.40 0.27
C LYS A 603 1.48 -2.95 0.72
N SER A 604 1.94 -2.75 1.95
CA SER A 604 2.22 -1.42 2.50
C SER A 604 3.45 -1.50 3.40
N VAL A 605 4.37 -0.56 3.26
CA VAL A 605 5.59 -0.45 4.07
C VAL A 605 5.33 0.57 5.16
N THR A 606 5.14 0.11 6.41
CA THR A 606 4.82 0.96 7.58
C THR A 606 5.97 1.06 8.56
N VAL A 607 7.14 0.58 8.17
CA VAL A 607 8.40 0.71 8.91
C VAL A 607 9.45 1.27 7.98
N GLU A 608 10.43 1.90 8.56
CA GLU A 608 11.60 2.42 7.87
C GLU A 608 12.70 1.37 7.73
#